data_d8fe9044f79f7a76a641b0bea2e359fc
#
_entry.id   d8fe9044f79f7a76a641b0bea2e359fc
#
_cell.length_a   1.000
_cell.length_b   1.000
_cell.length_c   1.000
_cell.angle_alpha   90.00
_cell.angle_beta   90.00
_cell.angle_gamma   90.00
#
_symmetry.space_group_name_H-M   'P 1'
#
loop_
_entity.id
_entity.type
_entity.pdbx_description
1 polymer ?
#
loop_
_entity_poly.entity_id
_entity_poly.type
_entity_poly.pdbx_seq_one_letter_code
_entity_poly.pdbx_strand_id
1 'polypeptide(L)'
;MLSEKGKYAAATQNRRIVWEQIVWPLILEIDDVAFSVKQYQKKRDQICQKNNLKISDISRGLASLLQKGMLLKEDNTYSIHYRLIAYMRVKADCDYPTAINESRMK
;
A
#
# COMPACT_ATOMS: atom_id res chain seq x y z
N MET A 1 -5.25 24.56 13.45
CA MET A 1 -5.93 23.85 13.31
C MET A 1 -5.99 22.87 12.29
N LEU A 2 -5.54 23.13 11.26
CA LEU A 2 -5.48 22.20 10.20
C LEU A 2 -4.38 21.18 10.35
N SER A 3 -3.45 21.42 11.25
CA SER A 3 -2.21 20.63 11.28
C SER A 3 -2.42 19.15 11.54
N GLU A 4 -3.18 18.75 12.53
CA GLU A 4 -3.35 17.34 12.83
C GLU A 4 -4.21 16.64 11.80
N LYS A 5 -5.33 17.24 11.44
CA LYS A 5 -6.18 16.67 10.39
C LYS A 5 -5.44 16.59 9.06
N GLY A 6 -4.66 17.62 8.75
CA GLY A 6 -3.84 17.62 7.54
C GLY A 6 -2.79 16.54 7.56
N LYS A 7 -2.15 16.30 8.70
CA LYS A 7 -1.17 15.22 8.84
C LYS A 7 -1.80 13.85 8.62
N TYR A 8 -2.93 13.59 9.28
CA TYR A 8 -3.59 12.29 9.14
C TYR A 8 -4.13 12.09 7.73
N ALA A 9 -4.67 13.13 7.12
CA ALA A 9 -5.16 13.05 5.76
C ALA A 9 -4.02 12.78 4.77
N ALA A 10 -2.88 13.44 4.94
CA ALA A 10 -1.72 13.24 4.09
C ALA A 10 -1.15 11.83 4.24
N ALA A 11 -1.03 11.34 5.47
CA ALA A 11 -0.54 10.00 5.73
C ALA A 11 -1.46 8.95 5.14
N THR A 12 -2.77 9.13 5.28
CA THR A 12 -3.77 8.23 4.71
C THR A 12 -3.69 8.24 3.19
N GLN A 13 -3.56 9.42 2.60
CA GLN A 13 -3.47 9.54 1.15
C GLN A 13 -2.22 8.89 0.60
N ASN A 14 -1.07 9.09 1.24
CA ASN A 14 0.18 8.46 0.81
C ASN A 14 0.08 6.94 0.86
N ARG A 15 -0.51 6.41 1.92
CA ARG A 15 -0.75 4.98 2.07
C ARG A 15 -1.67 4.45 0.96
N ARG A 16 -2.72 5.19 0.63
CA ARG A 16 -3.64 4.81 -0.44
C ARG A 16 -2.95 4.81 -1.80
N ILE A 17 -2.10 5.79 -2.06
CA ILE A 17 -1.36 5.85 -3.32
C ILE A 17 -0.48 4.61 -3.46
N VAL A 18 0.26 4.25 -2.43
CA VAL A 18 1.11 3.06 -2.46
C VAL A 18 0.27 1.81 -2.69
N TRP A 19 -0.83 1.68 -1.96
CA TRP A 19 -1.68 0.50 -2.05
C TRP A 19 -2.36 0.36 -3.41
N GLU A 20 -2.99 1.43 -3.87
CA GLU A 20 -3.82 1.38 -5.07
C GLU A 20 -3.03 1.52 -6.37
N GLN A 21 -1.95 2.29 -6.36
CA GLN A 21 -1.23 2.60 -7.58
C GLN A 21 0.08 1.84 -7.75
N ILE A 22 0.63 1.29 -6.70
CA ILE A 22 1.90 0.55 -6.77
C ILE A 22 1.67 -0.92 -6.43
N VAL A 23 1.21 -1.21 -5.23
CA VAL A 23 1.12 -2.58 -4.73
C VAL A 23 0.09 -3.40 -5.51
N TRP A 24 -1.12 -2.89 -5.62
CA TRP A 24 -2.20 -3.62 -6.28
C TRP A 24 -1.93 -3.86 -7.77
N PRO A 25 -1.55 -2.84 -8.56
CA PRO A 25 -1.18 -3.08 -9.95
C PRO A 25 -0.01 -4.04 -10.11
N LEU A 26 0.98 -3.96 -9.23
CA LEU A 26 2.13 -4.84 -9.28
C LEU A 26 1.74 -6.31 -9.07
N ILE A 27 0.86 -6.56 -8.11
CA ILE A 27 0.35 -7.90 -7.85
C ILE A 27 -0.41 -8.45 -9.05
N LEU A 28 -1.22 -7.61 -9.70
CA LEU A 28 -1.94 -8.03 -10.90
C LEU A 28 -0.99 -8.33 -12.06
N GLU A 29 0.07 -7.54 -12.22
CA GLU A 29 1.06 -7.75 -13.26
C GLU A 29 1.85 -9.02 -13.07
N ILE A 30 2.25 -9.31 -11.82
CA ILE A 30 3.05 -10.48 -11.48
C ILE A 30 2.19 -11.74 -11.35
N ASP A 31 0.92 -11.55 -11.05
CA ASP A 31 -0.04 -12.63 -10.74
C ASP A 31 0.41 -13.41 -9.50
N ASP A 32 0.88 -12.70 -8.48
CA ASP A 32 1.34 -13.28 -7.23
C ASP A 32 1.10 -12.27 -6.11
N VAL A 33 1.01 -12.76 -4.89
CA VAL A 33 0.81 -11.93 -3.70
C VAL A 33 2.12 -11.43 -3.10
N ALA A 34 3.23 -11.80 -3.68
CA ALA A 34 4.56 -11.41 -3.23
C ALA A 34 5.35 -10.79 -4.38
N PHE A 35 6.20 -9.84 -4.06
CA PHE A 35 7.05 -9.17 -5.03
C PHE A 35 8.34 -8.72 -4.35
N SER A 36 9.41 -8.59 -5.14
CA SER A 36 10.70 -8.19 -4.58
C SER A 36 10.77 -6.69 -4.31
N VAL A 37 11.73 -6.30 -3.47
CA VAL A 37 12.02 -4.88 -3.25
C VAL A 37 12.37 -4.19 -4.56
N LYS A 38 13.10 -4.85 -5.44
CA LYS A 38 13.45 -4.29 -6.75
C LYS A 38 12.22 -4.05 -7.62
N GLN A 39 11.30 -5.00 -7.64
CA GLN A 39 10.04 -4.85 -8.39
C GLN A 39 9.23 -3.67 -7.84
N TYR A 40 9.17 -3.55 -6.52
CA TYR A 40 8.50 -2.43 -5.88
C TYR A 40 9.15 -1.10 -6.26
N GLN A 41 10.46 -1.00 -6.15
CA GLN A 41 11.18 0.24 -6.45
C GLN A 41 10.99 0.68 -7.89
N LYS A 42 11.02 -0.26 -8.81
CA LYS A 42 10.79 0.03 -10.23
C LYS A 42 9.39 0.60 -10.46
N LYS A 43 8.39 -0.06 -9.87
CA LYS A 43 6.99 0.42 -10.01
C LYS A 43 6.80 1.77 -9.32
N ARG A 44 7.37 1.94 -8.13
CA ARG A 44 7.33 3.21 -7.40
C ARG A 44 7.89 4.35 -8.26
N ASP A 45 9.05 4.14 -8.87
CA ASP A 45 9.70 5.16 -9.67
C ASP A 45 8.85 5.53 -10.89
N GLN A 46 8.24 4.54 -11.54
CA GLN A 46 7.34 4.76 -12.67
C GLN A 46 6.13 5.61 -12.25
N ILE A 47 5.51 5.27 -11.15
CA ILE A 47 4.31 5.98 -10.67
C ILE A 47 4.66 7.39 -10.19
N CYS A 48 5.76 7.55 -9.48
CA CYS A 48 6.19 8.87 -9.03
C CYS A 48 6.51 9.78 -10.19
N GLN A 49 7.17 9.28 -11.21
CA GLN A 49 7.51 10.06 -12.40
C GLN A 49 6.24 10.45 -13.18
N LYS A 50 5.35 9.49 -13.37
CA LYS A 50 4.12 9.70 -14.12
C LYS A 50 3.19 10.72 -13.47
N ASN A 51 3.10 10.69 -12.14
CA ASN A 51 2.17 11.52 -11.39
C ASN A 51 2.84 12.68 -10.63
N ASN A 52 4.12 12.90 -10.88
CA ASN A 52 4.88 13.97 -10.24
C ASN A 52 4.80 13.89 -8.71
N LEU A 53 5.03 12.71 -8.16
CA LEU A 53 4.98 12.47 -6.73
C LEU A 53 6.38 12.43 -6.13
N LYS A 54 6.47 12.79 -4.86
CA LYS A 54 7.75 12.75 -4.14
C LYS A 54 7.99 11.34 -3.60
N ILE A 55 9.17 10.80 -3.85
CA ILE A 55 9.55 9.47 -3.36
C ILE A 55 9.49 9.41 -1.84
N SER A 56 9.86 10.50 -1.15
CA SER A 56 9.81 10.55 0.31
C SER A 56 8.39 10.35 0.86
N ASP A 57 7.38 10.93 0.20
CA ASP A 57 5.99 10.75 0.60
C ASP A 57 5.53 9.31 0.38
N ILE A 58 5.93 8.74 -0.75
CA ILE A 58 5.60 7.35 -1.08
C ILE A 58 6.28 6.39 -0.10
N SER A 59 7.51 6.67 0.29
CA SER A 59 8.22 5.87 1.29
C SER A 59 7.51 5.89 2.64
N ARG A 60 6.93 7.01 3.03
CA ARG A 60 6.13 7.10 4.25
C ARG A 60 4.85 6.27 4.14
N GLY A 61 4.22 6.27 2.97
CA GLY A 61 3.05 5.43 2.71
C GLY A 61 3.38 3.95 2.83
N LEU A 62 4.51 3.53 2.28
CA LEU A 62 4.98 2.16 2.39
C LEU A 62 5.24 1.79 3.86
N ALA A 63 5.94 2.64 4.61
CA ALA A 63 6.21 2.39 6.02
C ALA A 63 4.92 2.24 6.81
N SER A 64 3.90 3.04 6.48
CA SER A 64 2.60 2.96 7.12
C SER A 64 1.90 1.62 6.84
N LEU A 65 1.99 1.12 5.62
CA LEU A 65 1.43 -0.19 5.28
C LEU A 65 2.10 -1.32 6.04
N LEU A 66 3.42 -1.25 6.17
CA LEU A 66 4.19 -2.23 6.94
C LEU A 66 3.83 -2.17 8.41
N GLN A 67 3.72 -0.98 8.97
CA GLN A 67 3.38 -0.78 10.37
C GLN A 67 1.99 -1.33 10.69
N LYS A 68 1.05 -1.17 9.78
CA LYS A 68 -0.32 -1.65 9.98
C LYS A 68 -0.50 -3.13 9.67
N GLY A 69 0.54 -3.80 9.17
CA GLY A 69 0.46 -5.22 8.86
C GLY A 69 -0.31 -5.55 7.60
N MET A 70 -0.61 -4.56 6.77
CA MET A 70 -1.24 -4.81 5.47
C MET A 70 -0.24 -5.38 4.48
N LEU A 71 1.01 -4.97 4.60
CA LEU A 71 2.11 -5.46 3.81
C LEU A 71 3.13 -6.05 4.76
N LEU A 72 3.68 -7.20 4.42
CA LEU A 72 4.70 -7.88 5.20
C LEU A 72 6.01 -7.82 4.45
N LYS A 73 7.12 -7.76 5.16
CA LYS A 73 8.44 -7.77 4.56
C LYS A 73 9.28 -8.86 5.21
N GLU A 74 9.89 -9.70 4.38
CA GLU A 74 10.82 -10.71 4.82
C GLU A 74 11.99 -10.71 3.84
N ASP A 75 13.18 -10.38 4.34
CA ASP A 75 14.39 -10.19 3.53
C ASP A 75 14.15 -9.15 2.44
N ASN A 76 14.26 -9.51 1.18
CA ASN A 76 14.08 -8.61 0.05
C ASN A 76 12.74 -8.82 -0.65
N THR A 77 11.75 -9.32 0.06
CA THR A 77 10.44 -9.64 -0.49
C THR A 77 9.33 -9.01 0.33
N TYR A 78 8.41 -8.35 -0.36
CA TYR A 78 7.16 -7.89 0.23
C TYR A 78 6.06 -8.86 -0.11
N SER A 79 5.10 -9.03 0.80
CA SER A 79 3.92 -9.85 0.53
C SER A 79 2.69 -9.22 1.17
N ILE A 80 1.53 -9.50 0.62
CA ILE A 80 0.27 -9.03 1.17
C ILE A 80 -0.22 -10.06 2.18
N HIS A 81 -0.74 -9.58 3.30
CA HIS A 81 -1.35 -10.47 4.28
C HIS A 81 -2.50 -11.23 3.60
N TYR A 82 -2.47 -12.55 3.69
CA TYR A 82 -3.40 -13.41 2.94
C TYR A 82 -4.87 -13.08 3.18
N ARG A 83 -5.22 -12.62 4.38
CA ARG A 83 -6.59 -12.27 4.71
C ARG A 83 -7.11 -11.04 3.95
N LEU A 84 -6.20 -10.21 3.44
CA LEU A 84 -6.59 -9.02 2.70
C LEU A 84 -6.90 -9.29 1.24
N ILE A 85 -6.45 -10.42 0.70
CA ILE A 85 -6.61 -10.73 -0.73
C ILE A 85 -8.08 -10.75 -1.13
N ALA A 86 -8.93 -11.40 -0.34
CA ALA A 86 -10.35 -11.47 -0.61
C ALA A 86 -11.00 -10.08 -0.59
N TYR A 87 -10.60 -9.26 0.38
CA TYR A 87 -11.16 -7.91 0.51
C TYR A 87 -10.72 -7.01 -0.63
N MET A 88 -9.49 -7.15 -1.11
CA MET A 88 -8.98 -6.37 -2.22
C MET A 88 -9.80 -6.59 -3.50
N ARG A 89 -10.25 -7.82 -3.71
CA ARG A 89 -11.03 -8.14 -4.90
C ARG A 89 -12.45 -7.61 -4.86
N VAL A 90 -13.02 -7.54 -3.66
CA VAL A 90 -14.43 -7.19 -3.49
C VAL A 90 -14.62 -5.71 -3.15
N LYS A 91 -13.69 -5.15 -2.41
CA LYS A 91 -13.79 -3.79 -1.89
C LYS A 91 -12.55 -2.97 -2.22
N ALA A 92 -12.26 -2.82 -3.50
CA ALA A 92 -11.09 -2.06 -3.95
C ALA A 92 -11.11 -0.61 -3.43
N ASP A 93 -12.30 -0.05 -3.24
CA ASP A 93 -12.46 1.31 -2.75
C ASP A 93 -12.60 1.38 -1.23
N CYS A 94 -12.43 0.25 -0.55
CA CYS A 94 -12.60 0.20 0.88
C CYS A 94 -11.49 0.93 1.61
N ASP A 95 -11.85 1.61 2.68
CA ASP A 95 -10.91 2.21 3.60
C ASP A 95 -10.03 1.12 4.23
N TYR A 96 -8.72 1.33 4.23
CA TYR A 96 -7.77 0.33 4.73
C TYR A 96 -7.99 -0.07 6.19
N PRO A 97 -8.24 0.86 7.13
CA PRO A 97 -8.55 0.46 8.49
C PRO A 97 -9.76 -0.45 8.58
N THR A 98 -10.79 -0.18 7.78
CA THR A 98 -11.98 -1.02 7.73
C THR A 98 -11.64 -2.41 7.20
N ALA A 99 -10.84 -2.49 6.15
CA ALA A 99 -10.41 -3.76 5.58
C ALA A 99 -9.62 -4.59 6.60
N ILE A 100 -8.72 -3.96 7.36
CA ILE A 100 -7.95 -4.63 8.39
C ILE A 100 -8.87 -5.16 9.49
N ASN A 101 -9.80 -4.35 9.96
CA ASN A 101 -10.73 -4.75 11.01
C ASN A 101 -11.60 -5.91 10.57
N GLU A 102 -12.15 -5.85 9.37
CA GLU A 102 -12.94 -6.94 8.82
C GLU A 102 -12.11 -8.22 8.69
N SER A 103 -10.87 -8.08 8.27
CA SER A 103 -9.93 -9.20 8.16
C SER A 103 -9.69 -9.86 9.51
N ARG A 104 -9.57 -9.07 10.58
CA ARG A 104 -9.34 -9.60 11.92
C ARG A 104 -10.56 -10.28 12.52
N MET A 105 -11.73 -9.84 12.13
CA MET A 105 -12.98 -10.41 12.63
C MET A 105 -13.32 -11.76 12.03
N LYS A 106 -12.65 -12.11 10.97
CA LYS A 106 -12.83 -13.42 10.33
C LYS A 106 -11.70 -14.37 10.65
#